data_fef3183b6d5a259a430e4b51a4d92b11
#
_entry.id   fef3183b6d5a259a430e4b51a4d92b11
#
_cell.length_a   1.000
_cell.length_b   1.000
_cell.length_c   1.000
_cell.angle_alpha   90.00
_cell.angle_beta   90.00
_cell.angle_gamma   90.00
#
_symmetry.space_group_name_H-M   'P 1'
#
loop_
_entity.id
_entity.type
_entity.pdbx_description
1 polymer ?
#
loop_
_entity_poly.entity_id
_entity_poly.type
_entity_poly.pdbx_seq_one_letter_code
_entity_poly.pdbx_strand_id
1 'polypeptide(L)'
;MKVIENVKSKALWPTVTFTFKVNNIDNEQLKNNLFVREKQGLGFRFDPIQGGGWQSNKDLLDSEFPDLKKSLLAGANEILSQIYVDQASIRMINSWANISRKNQYTMPHIHEEA
;
A
#
# COMPACT_ATOMS: atom_id res chain seq x y z
N MET A 1 5.34 5.83 -21.30
CA MET A 1 6.16 5.23 -20.22
C MET A 1 5.41 4.05 -19.63
N LYS A 2 6.10 2.96 -19.42
CA LYS A 2 5.51 1.76 -18.83
C LYS A 2 5.34 1.97 -17.33
N VAL A 3 4.11 1.93 -16.84
CA VAL A 3 3.79 2.19 -15.43
C VAL A 3 4.19 1.01 -14.55
N ILE A 4 3.94 -0.22 -15.02
CA ILE A 4 4.25 -1.45 -14.27
C ILE A 4 5.02 -2.42 -15.14
N GLU A 5 5.75 -3.33 -14.50
CA GLU A 5 6.45 -4.42 -15.18
C GLU A 5 6.50 -5.65 -14.28
N ASN A 6 6.90 -6.79 -14.84
CA ASN A 6 7.05 -8.05 -14.11
C ASN A 6 5.77 -8.48 -13.38
N VAL A 7 4.63 -8.30 -14.06
CA VAL A 7 3.34 -8.74 -13.52
C VAL A 7 3.33 -10.27 -13.43
N LYS A 8 2.98 -10.80 -12.27
CA LYS A 8 2.86 -12.23 -12.01
C LYS A 8 1.52 -12.52 -11.38
N SER A 9 0.96 -13.68 -11.72
CA SER A 9 -0.27 -14.17 -11.12
C SER A 9 -0.02 -15.49 -10.42
N LYS A 10 -0.74 -15.73 -9.34
CA LYS A 10 -0.67 -16.96 -8.59
C LYS A 10 -2.07 -17.31 -8.06
N ALA A 11 -2.48 -18.55 -8.26
CA ALA A 11 -3.74 -19.04 -7.71
C ALA A 11 -3.48 -19.72 -6.36
N LEU A 12 -4.21 -19.29 -5.31
CA LEU A 12 -4.12 -19.82 -3.96
C LEU A 12 -5.53 -20.22 -3.48
N TRP A 13 -5.87 -21.49 -3.57
CA TRP A 13 -7.09 -22.13 -3.04
C TRP A 13 -8.43 -21.45 -3.35
N PRO A 14 -8.84 -21.31 -4.40
CA PRO A 14 -8.69 -20.82 -5.72
C PRO A 14 -8.54 -19.29 -5.84
N THR A 15 -8.01 -18.63 -4.84
CA THR A 15 -7.80 -17.19 -4.86
C THR A 15 -6.63 -16.85 -5.79
N VAL A 16 -6.86 -15.97 -6.73
CA VAL A 16 -5.84 -15.49 -7.65
C VAL A 16 -5.24 -14.20 -7.10
N THR A 17 -3.90 -14.14 -7.05
CA THR A 17 -3.17 -12.93 -6.67
C THR A 17 -2.33 -12.44 -7.84
N PHE A 18 -2.12 -11.13 -7.88
CA PHE A 18 -1.28 -10.48 -8.87
C PHE A 18 -0.22 -9.65 -8.18
N THR A 19 0.98 -9.68 -8.71
CA THR A 19 2.08 -8.81 -8.27
C THR A 19 2.59 -8.03 -9.45
N PHE A 20 3.01 -6.81 -9.22
CA PHE A 20 3.61 -5.98 -10.26
C PHE A 20 4.62 -5.02 -9.64
N LYS A 21 5.52 -4.55 -10.48
CA LYS A 21 6.52 -3.57 -10.10
C LYS A 21 6.08 -2.19 -10.57
N VAL A 22 6.15 -1.20 -9.70
CA VAL A 22 5.90 0.19 -10.04
C VAL A 22 7.24 0.85 -10.39
N ASN A 23 7.31 1.45 -11.57
CA ASN A 23 8.51 2.15 -12.03
C ASN A 23 8.56 3.59 -11.52
N ASN A 24 9.75 4.17 -11.52
CA ASN A 24 10.00 5.58 -11.18
C ASN A 24 9.60 5.97 -9.75
N ILE A 25 9.83 5.06 -8.81
CA ILE A 25 9.64 5.31 -7.38
C ILE A 25 10.99 5.45 -6.71
N ASP A 26 11.17 6.56 -6.00
CA ASP A 26 12.33 6.77 -5.13
C ASP A 26 12.02 6.21 -3.74
N ASN A 27 12.41 4.96 -3.52
CA ASN A 27 12.12 4.25 -2.27
C ASN A 27 12.83 4.87 -1.07
N GLU A 28 14.03 5.44 -1.27
CA GLU A 28 14.74 6.10 -0.17
C GLU A 28 14.04 7.38 0.27
N GLN A 29 13.57 8.18 -0.67
CA GLN A 29 12.80 9.37 -0.36
C GLN A 29 11.50 9.02 0.36
N LEU A 30 10.79 7.99 -0.10
CA LEU A 30 9.57 7.50 0.52
C LEU A 30 9.82 7.07 1.97
N LYS A 31 10.84 6.26 2.18
CA LYS A 31 11.23 5.77 3.51
C LYS A 31 11.60 6.93 4.45
N ASN A 32 12.42 7.86 3.97
CA ASN A 32 12.84 8.99 4.77
C ASN A 32 11.69 9.90 5.15
N ASN A 33 10.76 10.13 4.25
CA ASN A 33 9.55 10.89 4.54
C ASN A 33 8.75 10.24 5.68
N LEU A 34 8.58 8.92 5.64
CA LEU A 34 7.84 8.19 6.66
C LEU A 34 8.53 8.27 8.02
N PHE A 35 9.84 8.14 8.07
CA PHE A 35 10.61 8.27 9.32
C PHE A 35 10.50 9.67 9.92
N VAL A 36 10.52 10.71 9.07
CA VAL A 36 10.33 12.10 9.54
C VAL A 36 8.94 12.26 10.16
N ARG A 37 7.92 11.73 9.52
CA ARG A 37 6.55 11.81 10.01
C ARG A 37 6.39 11.11 11.36
N GLU A 38 6.98 9.93 11.48
CA GLU A 38 6.99 9.19 12.76
C GLU A 38 7.66 10.03 13.86
N LYS A 39 8.82 10.59 13.56
CA LYS A 39 9.59 11.40 14.51
C LYS A 39 8.85 12.68 14.93
N GLN A 40 8.07 13.24 14.03
CA GLN A 40 7.25 14.44 14.32
C GLN A 40 6.00 14.12 15.14
N GLY A 41 5.75 12.87 15.46
CA GLY A 41 4.56 12.47 16.22
C GLY A 41 3.28 12.40 15.40
N LEU A 42 3.40 12.42 14.06
CA LEU A 42 2.25 12.22 13.19
C LEU A 42 1.89 10.74 13.13
N GLY A 43 0.63 10.44 12.77
CA GLY A 43 0.19 9.06 12.73
C GLY A 43 -0.11 8.49 14.11
N PHE A 44 0.02 7.17 14.23
CA PHE A 44 -0.35 6.45 15.43
C PHE A 44 0.72 5.44 15.84
N ARG A 45 1.09 5.45 17.12
CA ARG A 45 2.00 4.47 17.71
C ARG A 45 1.17 3.43 18.46
N PHE A 46 1.31 2.17 18.09
CA PHE A 46 0.67 1.08 18.83
C PHE A 46 1.36 0.83 20.17
N ASP A 47 0.59 0.50 21.20
CA ASP A 47 1.14 0.08 22.47
C ASP A 47 2.00 -1.18 22.30
N PRO A 48 3.01 -1.41 23.18
CA PRO A 48 3.83 -2.63 23.12
C PRO A 48 2.99 -3.92 23.15
N ILE A 49 1.87 -3.93 23.89
CA ILE A 49 0.96 -5.09 23.92
C ILE A 49 0.31 -5.33 22.56
N GLN A 50 0.14 -4.28 21.76
CA GLN A 50 -0.44 -4.34 20.42
C GLN A 50 0.61 -4.43 19.32
N GLY A 51 1.86 -4.66 19.67
CA GLY A 51 2.95 -4.86 18.72
C GLY A 51 3.97 -3.73 18.67
N GLY A 52 3.64 -2.53 19.15
CA GLY A 52 4.59 -1.40 19.27
C GLY A 52 4.96 -0.69 17.99
N GLY A 53 4.42 -1.09 16.83
CA GLY A 53 4.73 -0.45 15.56
C GLY A 53 4.07 0.92 15.40
N TRP A 54 4.33 1.54 14.26
CA TRP A 54 3.77 2.85 13.91
C TRP A 54 2.95 2.74 12.62
N GLN A 55 1.87 3.50 12.56
CA GLN A 55 1.01 3.58 11.38
C GLN A 55 0.78 5.04 11.01
N SER A 56 0.90 5.34 9.73
CA SER A 56 0.63 6.69 9.22
C SER A 56 -0.86 7.00 9.20
N ASN A 57 -1.19 8.24 8.86
CA ASN A 57 -2.55 8.65 8.52
C ASN A 57 -3.10 7.78 7.38
N LYS A 58 -4.42 7.64 7.34
CA LYS A 58 -5.09 6.73 6.40
C LYS A 58 -5.37 7.33 5.01
N ASP A 59 -4.95 8.55 4.78
CA ASP A 59 -5.00 9.22 3.48
C ASP A 59 -3.59 9.53 2.96
N LEU A 60 -2.60 8.74 3.36
CA LEU A 60 -1.18 9.01 3.13
C LEU A 60 -0.86 9.30 1.66
N LEU A 61 -1.33 8.46 0.75
CA LEU A 61 -0.99 8.64 -0.67
C LEU A 61 -1.63 9.89 -1.24
N ASP A 62 -2.86 10.22 -0.85
CA ASP A 62 -3.51 11.44 -1.31
C ASP A 62 -2.79 12.70 -0.84
N SER A 63 -2.37 12.72 0.42
CA SER A 63 -1.76 13.90 1.03
C SER A 63 -0.29 14.07 0.70
N GLU A 64 0.46 12.97 0.54
CA GLU A 64 1.92 13.02 0.48
C GLU A 64 2.52 12.42 -0.78
N PHE A 65 1.88 11.43 -1.39
CA PHE A 65 2.45 10.70 -2.51
C PHE A 65 1.42 10.50 -3.63
N PRO A 66 0.87 11.61 -4.19
CA PRO A 66 -0.17 11.51 -5.21
C PRO A 66 0.29 10.79 -6.48
N ASP A 67 1.56 10.93 -6.85
CA ASP A 67 2.11 10.26 -8.03
C ASP A 67 2.19 8.75 -7.82
N LEU A 68 2.57 8.30 -6.63
CA LEU A 68 2.56 6.88 -6.28
C LEU A 68 1.14 6.33 -6.31
N LYS A 69 0.17 7.04 -5.75
CA LYS A 69 -1.24 6.66 -5.82
C LYS A 69 -1.69 6.47 -7.26
N LYS A 70 -1.37 7.43 -8.12
CA LYS A 70 -1.73 7.39 -9.54
C LYS A 70 -1.15 6.16 -10.24
N SER A 71 0.12 5.85 -9.96
CA SER A 71 0.79 4.68 -10.55
C SER A 71 0.19 3.37 -10.07
N LEU A 72 -0.11 3.26 -8.76
CA LEU A 72 -0.74 2.06 -8.20
C LEU A 72 -2.13 1.83 -8.79
N LEU A 73 -2.94 2.87 -8.91
CA LEU A 73 -4.27 2.77 -9.49
C LEU A 73 -4.21 2.42 -10.98
N ALA A 74 -3.29 3.02 -11.72
CA ALA A 74 -3.10 2.69 -13.13
C ALA A 74 -2.72 1.22 -13.32
N GLY A 75 -1.79 0.72 -12.50
CA GLY A 75 -1.38 -0.69 -12.54
C GLY A 75 -2.51 -1.64 -12.18
N ALA A 76 -3.24 -1.34 -11.11
CA ALA A 76 -4.37 -2.16 -10.68
C ALA A 76 -5.48 -2.19 -11.73
N ASN A 77 -5.80 -1.05 -12.34
CA ASN A 77 -6.82 -0.98 -13.38
C ASN A 77 -6.37 -1.69 -14.68
N GLU A 78 -5.08 -1.64 -15.00
CA GLU A 78 -4.54 -2.40 -16.13
C GLU A 78 -4.73 -3.91 -15.92
N ILE A 79 -4.45 -4.42 -14.74
CA ILE A 79 -4.67 -5.83 -14.41
C ILE A 79 -6.16 -6.17 -14.46
N LEU A 80 -7.00 -5.32 -13.89
CA LEU A 80 -8.45 -5.52 -13.91
C LEU A 80 -8.99 -5.63 -15.32
N SER A 81 -8.51 -4.80 -16.24
CA SER A 81 -8.94 -4.81 -17.64
C SER A 81 -8.57 -6.10 -18.37
N GLN A 82 -7.54 -6.81 -17.89
CA GLN A 82 -7.14 -8.09 -18.46
C GLN A 82 -7.99 -9.25 -17.96
N ILE A 83 -8.65 -9.10 -16.82
CA ILE A 83 -9.42 -10.17 -16.18
C ILE A 83 -10.90 -10.07 -16.53
N TYR A 84 -11.44 -8.86 -16.57
CA TYR A 84 -12.85 -8.60 -16.76
C TYR A 84 -13.12 -7.98 -18.14
N VAL A 85 -14.20 -8.44 -18.76
CA VAL A 85 -14.65 -7.90 -20.04
C VAL A 85 -15.39 -6.58 -19.88
N ASP A 86 -16.06 -6.41 -18.73
CA ASP A 86 -16.83 -5.20 -18.42
C ASP A 86 -15.93 -4.05 -17.98
N GLN A 87 -16.39 -2.83 -18.23
CA GLN A 87 -15.67 -1.63 -17.80
C GLN A 87 -15.83 -1.44 -16.29
N ALA A 88 -14.88 -2.00 -15.53
CA ALA A 88 -14.78 -1.78 -14.11
C ALA A 88 -13.54 -0.93 -13.82
N SER A 89 -13.57 -0.19 -12.74
CA SER A 89 -12.42 0.58 -12.27
C SER A 89 -12.23 0.41 -10.77
N ILE A 90 -10.98 0.51 -10.34
CA ILE A 90 -10.61 0.45 -8.93
C ILE A 90 -10.32 1.88 -8.45
N ARG A 91 -10.82 2.22 -7.30
CA ARG A 91 -10.45 3.45 -6.59
C ARG A 91 -9.87 3.11 -5.24
N MET A 92 -9.03 3.98 -4.73
CA MET A 92 -8.41 3.82 -3.44
C MET A 92 -9.24 4.53 -2.39
N ILE A 93 -9.70 3.79 -1.37
CA ILE A 93 -10.48 4.36 -0.27
C ILE A 93 -9.55 4.85 0.83
N ASN A 94 -8.61 4.03 1.23
CA ASN A 94 -7.64 4.34 2.28
C ASN A 94 -6.24 3.93 1.83
N SER A 95 -5.25 4.60 2.37
CA SER A 95 -3.85 4.24 2.17
C SER A 95 -3.05 4.63 3.41
N TRP A 96 -2.23 3.74 3.90
CA TRP A 96 -1.36 4.03 5.02
C TRP A 96 -0.08 3.22 4.92
N ALA A 97 0.92 3.63 5.68
CA ALA A 97 2.18 2.93 5.82
C ALA A 97 2.37 2.50 7.27
N ASN A 98 3.05 1.39 7.45
CA ASN A 98 3.43 0.89 8.76
C ASN A 98 4.95 0.86 8.87
N ILE A 99 5.47 1.21 10.05
CA ILE A 99 6.86 1.02 10.39
C ILE A 99 6.91 0.00 11.54
N SER A 100 7.56 -1.13 11.28
CA SER A 100 7.79 -2.16 12.29
C SER A 100 9.29 -2.43 12.38
N ARG A 101 9.84 -2.30 13.59
CA ARG A 101 11.23 -2.59 13.86
C ARG A 101 11.37 -3.96 14.48
N LYS A 102 12.60 -4.38 14.76
CA LYS A 102 12.85 -5.68 15.37
C LYS A 102 11.97 -5.88 16.61
N ASN A 103 11.34 -7.06 16.70
CA ASN A 103 10.43 -7.46 17.78
C ASN A 103 9.10 -6.70 17.82
N GLN A 104 8.81 -5.89 16.81
CA GLN A 104 7.49 -5.29 16.63
C GLN A 104 6.66 -6.15 15.66
N TYR A 105 5.36 -6.10 15.81
CA TYR A 105 4.45 -6.90 14.99
C TYR A 105 3.08 -6.21 14.88
N THR A 106 2.27 -6.69 13.97
CA THR A 106 0.87 -6.27 13.84
C THR A 106 -0.02 -7.36 14.40
N MET A 107 -0.90 -6.99 15.33
CA MET A 107 -1.89 -7.92 15.89
C MET A 107 -2.81 -8.44 14.78
N PRO A 108 -3.22 -9.71 14.85
CA PRO A 108 -4.28 -10.20 13.98
C PRO A 108 -5.53 -9.32 14.08
N HIS A 109 -6.09 -8.95 12.96
CA HIS A 109 -7.23 -8.05 12.90
C HIS A 109 -8.06 -8.32 11.65
N ILE A 110 -9.24 -7.74 11.60
CA ILE A 110 -10.11 -7.82 10.44
C ILE A 110 -10.39 -6.43 9.88
N HIS A 111 -10.69 -6.38 8.60
CA HIS A 111 -11.15 -5.17 7.93
C HIS A 111 -12.65 -5.32 7.68
N GLU A 112 -13.45 -4.55 8.40
CA GLU A 112 -14.91 -4.61 8.30
C GLU A 112 -15.44 -3.81 7.09
N GLU A 113 -14.62 -2.92 6.56
CA GLU A 113 -14.98 -2.09 5.41
C GLU A 113 -14.71 -2.86 4.13
N ALA A 114 -15.75 -3.05 3.35
CA ALA A 114 -15.67 -3.69 2.05
C ALA A 114 -15.22 -2.70 0.97
#